data_a5d3f68063663e96f3f7244a213fac51
#
_entry.id   a5d3f68063663e96f3f7244a213fac51
#
_cell.length_a   1.000
_cell.length_b   1.000
_cell.length_c   1.000
_cell.angle_alpha   90.00
_cell.angle_beta   90.00
_cell.angle_gamma   90.00
#
_symmetry.space_group_name_H-M   'P 1'
#
loop_
_entity.id
_entity.type
_entity.pdbx_description
1 polymer ?
#
loop_
_entity_poly.entity_id
_entity_poly.type
_entity_poly.pdbx_seq_one_letter_code
_entity_poly.pdbx_strand_id
1 'polypeptide(L)'
;VAQALINNVKYSVAELRKDTLSNYFVANGDNPLEMTPIFFKKEVLDKYYSNPNKYTVSDGSVGCEGSWSLYIDNDHRSYVIVPLVYLGNLEYSEQLYWKGYNVSPEKDMGVSKTAYTRWKEVNICNPMFPDLYFKSCFKQFNKKWENQFGWPLFLPLVEEDEHRYKTLHCLTTENNHSDFDEQILSMTKLVIDSFNQKCIQSEIDDSNPDVESYLKQKNFSSSTELKAGIDKFQAFLLSEGMNCPDMVDFLRKVQSLRSNSVAHRKSNKRKDLAKLYEYFKLDEFSEQQVLEDIFVKMVRTLKTLEKFFMPQTSDNNE
;
A
#
# COMPACT_ATOMS: atom_id res chain seq x y z
N VAL A 1 24.34 -22.21 -9.86
CA VAL A 1 23.89 -20.98 -9.20
C VAL A 1 24.93 -19.90 -9.32
N ALA A 2 26.08 -20.08 -8.69
CA ALA A 2 27.23 -19.20 -8.92
C ALA A 2 27.51 -19.03 -10.42
N GLN A 3 27.33 -20.09 -11.21
CA GLN A 3 27.51 -20.07 -12.65
C GLN A 3 26.44 -19.21 -13.37
N ALA A 4 25.19 -19.22 -12.93
CA ALA A 4 24.15 -18.37 -13.51
C ALA A 4 24.43 -16.89 -13.24
N LEU A 5 24.80 -16.54 -12.01
CA LEU A 5 25.26 -15.20 -11.67
C LEU A 5 26.45 -14.76 -12.51
N ILE A 6 27.47 -15.62 -12.64
CA ILE A 6 28.67 -15.36 -13.39
C ILE A 6 28.36 -15.08 -14.85
N ASN A 7 27.51 -15.89 -15.48
CA ASN A 7 27.18 -15.75 -16.89
C ASN A 7 26.43 -14.43 -17.18
N ASN A 8 25.56 -14.03 -16.28
CA ASN A 8 24.76 -12.82 -16.48
C ASN A 8 25.50 -11.53 -16.08
N VAL A 9 26.44 -11.60 -15.14
CA VAL A 9 27.23 -10.45 -14.67
C VAL A 9 28.48 -10.23 -15.52
N LYS A 10 28.77 -11.11 -16.46
CA LYS A 10 30.00 -11.09 -17.29
C LYS A 10 31.30 -11.15 -16.48
N TYR A 11 31.29 -11.72 -15.29
CA TYR A 11 32.48 -12.03 -14.53
C TYR A 11 33.02 -13.40 -14.89
N SER A 12 34.33 -13.57 -14.86
CA SER A 12 34.91 -14.90 -14.92
C SER A 12 34.72 -15.64 -13.60
N VAL A 13 34.66 -16.97 -13.64
CA VAL A 13 34.59 -17.82 -12.43
C VAL A 13 35.75 -17.54 -11.46
N ALA A 14 36.89 -17.11 -11.98
CA ALA A 14 38.07 -16.75 -11.20
C ALA A 14 37.91 -15.45 -10.41
N GLU A 15 37.05 -14.52 -10.88
CA GLU A 15 36.80 -13.24 -10.23
C GLU A 15 35.70 -13.33 -9.16
N LEU A 16 34.80 -14.31 -9.29
CA LEU A 16 33.76 -14.61 -8.32
C LEU A 16 34.16 -15.87 -7.54
N ARG A 17 35.09 -15.70 -6.63
CA ARG A 17 35.40 -16.76 -5.66
C ARG A 17 34.20 -17.02 -4.77
N LYS A 18 34.15 -18.21 -4.15
CA LYS A 18 33.13 -18.61 -3.22
C LYS A 18 32.96 -17.62 -2.07
N ASP A 19 34.04 -17.13 -1.52
CA ASP A 19 34.12 -16.09 -0.50
C ASP A 19 33.68 -14.72 -1.03
N THR A 20 33.98 -14.40 -2.29
CA THR A 20 33.54 -13.18 -2.97
C THR A 20 32.04 -13.22 -3.26
N LEU A 21 31.46 -14.37 -3.55
CA LEU A 21 30.01 -14.54 -3.72
C LEU A 21 29.25 -14.40 -2.40
N SER A 22 29.74 -14.98 -1.33
CA SER A 22 29.17 -14.79 0.00
C SER A 22 29.36 -13.37 0.51
N ASN A 23 30.37 -12.64 0.04
CA ASN A 23 30.58 -11.22 0.34
C ASN A 23 29.92 -10.29 -0.69
N TYR A 24 29.68 -10.77 -1.89
CA TYR A 24 29.01 -10.02 -2.95
C TYR A 24 27.53 -9.81 -2.62
N PHE A 25 26.86 -10.89 -2.25
CA PHE A 25 25.56 -10.89 -1.61
C PHE A 25 25.74 -11.70 -0.34
N VAL A 26 25.60 -11.06 0.83
CA VAL A 26 25.77 -11.72 2.11
C VAL A 26 24.74 -12.84 2.23
N ALA A 27 25.18 -14.02 1.80
CA ALA A 27 24.42 -15.25 1.81
C ALA A 27 24.91 -16.17 2.89
N ASN A 28 24.09 -17.09 3.31
CA ASN A 28 24.50 -18.10 4.26
C ASN A 28 25.57 -19.03 3.67
N GLY A 29 26.74 -18.96 4.26
CA GLY A 29 27.69 -20.01 4.30
C GLY A 29 28.29 -20.50 2.99
N ASP A 30 28.82 -21.65 3.12
CA ASP A 30 29.83 -22.23 2.26
C ASP A 30 29.35 -22.76 0.90
N ASN A 31 28.06 -22.90 0.65
CA ASN A 31 27.48 -23.32 -0.63
C ASN A 31 26.14 -22.62 -0.88
N PRO A 32 26.13 -21.40 -1.45
CA PRO A 32 24.89 -20.75 -1.78
C PRO A 32 24.13 -21.56 -2.85
N LEU A 33 22.94 -22.03 -2.48
CA LEU A 33 22.01 -22.69 -3.38
C LEU A 33 21.19 -21.65 -4.15
N GLU A 34 20.55 -22.05 -5.25
CA GLU A 34 19.76 -21.17 -6.11
C GLU A 34 18.72 -20.36 -5.34
N MET A 35 18.06 -20.98 -4.41
CA MET A 35 17.02 -20.36 -3.58
C MET A 35 17.55 -19.75 -2.27
N THR A 36 18.88 -19.59 -2.14
CA THR A 36 19.45 -18.91 -0.97
C THR A 36 18.84 -17.51 -0.86
N PRO A 37 18.19 -17.16 0.26
CA PRO A 37 17.63 -15.84 0.45
C PRO A 37 18.75 -14.81 0.65
N ILE A 38 18.75 -13.76 -0.14
CA ILE A 38 19.68 -12.65 -0.04
C ILE A 38 18.89 -11.43 0.44
N PHE A 39 19.43 -10.72 1.44
CA PHE A 39 18.78 -9.65 2.16
C PHE A 39 19.25 -8.28 1.70
N PHE A 40 18.31 -7.36 1.53
CA PHE A 40 18.57 -6.00 1.10
C PHE A 40 17.78 -5.03 1.98
N LYS A 41 18.34 -3.85 2.21
CA LYS A 41 17.57 -2.75 2.82
C LYS A 41 16.34 -2.42 1.97
N LYS A 42 15.24 -2.05 2.62
CA LYS A 42 13.97 -1.72 1.94
C LYS A 42 14.12 -0.57 0.93
N GLU A 43 15.03 0.36 1.19
CA GLU A 43 15.35 1.53 0.34
C GLU A 43 15.82 1.14 -1.07
N VAL A 44 16.20 -0.10 -1.31
CA VAL A 44 16.48 -0.60 -2.67
C VAL A 44 15.28 -0.43 -3.61
N LEU A 45 14.07 -0.36 -3.06
CA LEU A 45 12.85 -0.20 -3.85
C LEU A 45 12.56 1.25 -4.26
N ASP A 46 13.18 2.25 -3.65
CA ASP A 46 12.91 3.68 -3.90
C ASP A 46 13.11 4.06 -5.37
N LYS A 47 14.17 3.55 -6.00
CA LYS A 47 14.42 3.73 -7.44
C LYS A 47 13.23 3.31 -8.29
N TYR A 48 12.60 2.21 -7.92
CA TYR A 48 11.52 1.60 -8.70
C TYR A 48 10.19 2.31 -8.44
N TYR A 49 9.90 2.68 -7.21
CA TYR A 49 8.73 3.50 -6.87
C TYR A 49 8.79 4.88 -7.48
N SER A 50 9.98 5.49 -7.57
CA SER A 50 10.18 6.83 -8.15
C SER A 50 10.00 6.86 -9.68
N ASN A 51 9.93 5.72 -10.36
CA ASN A 51 9.83 5.65 -11.82
C ASN A 51 8.71 4.68 -12.27
N PRO A 52 7.44 4.95 -11.94
CA PRO A 52 6.31 4.06 -12.17
C PRO A 52 5.98 3.80 -13.65
N ASN A 53 6.46 4.67 -14.54
CA ASN A 53 6.31 4.47 -15.99
C ASN A 53 7.26 3.41 -16.55
N LYS A 54 8.32 3.09 -15.84
CA LYS A 54 9.34 2.11 -16.25
C LYS A 54 9.28 0.84 -15.41
N TYR A 55 8.93 0.97 -14.15
CA TYR A 55 9.01 -0.12 -13.18
C TYR A 55 7.67 -0.38 -12.51
N THR A 56 7.47 -1.63 -12.13
CA THR A 56 6.37 -2.05 -11.26
C THR A 56 6.91 -2.74 -10.03
N VAL A 57 6.36 -2.43 -8.86
CA VAL A 57 6.70 -3.09 -7.60
C VAL A 57 5.43 -3.71 -7.03
N SER A 58 5.51 -4.98 -6.72
CA SER A 58 4.44 -5.74 -6.07
C SER A 58 4.96 -6.41 -4.79
N ASP A 59 4.11 -7.18 -4.15
CA ASP A 59 4.47 -8.00 -3.00
C ASP A 59 5.43 -9.14 -3.35
N GLY A 60 5.43 -9.60 -4.59
CA GLY A 60 6.24 -10.75 -5.03
C GLY A 60 7.21 -10.45 -6.16
N SER A 61 7.22 -9.23 -6.71
CA SER A 61 8.11 -8.93 -7.84
C SER A 61 8.43 -7.44 -7.99
N VAL A 62 9.59 -7.18 -8.57
CA VAL A 62 9.96 -5.91 -9.20
C VAL A 62 10.17 -6.17 -10.68
N GLY A 63 9.57 -5.37 -11.54
CA GLY A 63 9.68 -5.54 -12.99
C GLY A 63 10.07 -4.25 -13.71
N CYS A 64 10.81 -4.40 -14.81
CA CYS A 64 11.03 -3.39 -15.82
C CYS A 64 10.28 -3.84 -17.08
N GLU A 65 9.26 -3.07 -17.47
CA GLU A 65 8.36 -3.46 -18.56
C GLU A 65 9.13 -3.78 -19.84
N GLY A 66 8.84 -4.96 -20.40
CA GLY A 66 9.47 -5.45 -21.64
C GLY A 66 10.95 -5.88 -21.51
N SER A 67 11.56 -5.83 -20.32
CA SER A 67 12.98 -6.13 -20.12
C SER A 67 13.23 -7.28 -19.15
N TRP A 68 12.90 -7.11 -17.85
CA TRP A 68 13.17 -8.13 -16.84
C TRP A 68 12.12 -8.10 -15.69
N SER A 69 12.04 -9.20 -14.97
CA SER A 69 11.28 -9.30 -13.72
C SER A 69 12.12 -10.02 -12.67
N LEU A 70 12.15 -9.45 -11.48
CA LEU A 70 12.85 -9.97 -10.32
C LEU A 70 11.83 -10.45 -9.29
N TYR A 71 11.85 -11.71 -8.92
CA TYR A 71 11.03 -12.22 -7.82
C TYR A 71 11.61 -11.78 -6.49
N ILE A 72 10.78 -11.24 -5.63
CA ILE A 72 11.15 -10.73 -4.31
C ILE A 72 10.19 -11.21 -3.23
N ASP A 73 10.62 -11.12 -1.99
CA ASP A 73 9.79 -11.11 -0.81
C ASP A 73 9.78 -9.70 -0.23
N ASN A 74 8.70 -8.97 -0.50
CA ASN A 74 8.51 -7.58 -0.10
C ASN A 74 7.62 -7.46 1.16
N ASP A 75 7.27 -8.58 1.80
CA ASP A 75 6.31 -8.63 2.93
C ASP A 75 7.00 -8.35 4.28
N HIS A 76 7.90 -7.35 4.31
CA HIS A 76 8.68 -6.93 5.48
C HIS A 76 8.76 -5.40 5.58
N ARG A 77 8.96 -4.90 6.81
CA ARG A 77 9.07 -3.45 7.06
C ARG A 77 10.39 -2.85 6.57
N SER A 78 11.52 -3.42 6.95
CA SER A 78 12.84 -2.80 6.83
C SER A 78 13.76 -3.46 5.81
N TYR A 79 13.35 -4.57 5.21
CA TYR A 79 14.16 -5.31 4.26
C TYR A 79 13.33 -5.98 3.17
N VAL A 80 14.03 -6.39 2.12
CA VAL A 80 13.50 -7.18 1.00
C VAL A 80 14.40 -8.40 0.83
N ILE A 81 13.82 -9.53 0.50
CA ILE A 81 14.58 -10.75 0.20
C ILE A 81 14.45 -11.09 -1.27
N VAL A 82 15.57 -11.49 -1.86
CA VAL A 82 15.63 -11.98 -3.24
C VAL A 82 16.33 -13.33 -3.24
N PRO A 83 15.75 -14.38 -3.82
CA PRO A 83 16.48 -15.63 -4.05
C PRO A 83 17.65 -15.39 -5.00
N LEU A 84 18.82 -15.93 -4.65
CA LEU A 84 20.09 -15.68 -5.33
C LEU A 84 20.01 -15.88 -6.86
N VAL A 85 19.30 -16.90 -7.30
CA VAL A 85 19.16 -17.23 -8.73
C VAL A 85 18.58 -16.08 -9.55
N TYR A 86 17.65 -15.32 -8.99
CA TYR A 86 16.98 -14.24 -9.73
C TYR A 86 17.84 -13.00 -9.87
N LEU A 87 18.76 -12.74 -8.94
CA LEU A 87 19.73 -11.66 -9.07
C LEU A 87 20.64 -11.85 -10.29
N GLY A 88 20.96 -13.10 -10.62
CA GLY A 88 21.78 -13.44 -11.78
C GLY A 88 21.11 -13.13 -13.13
N ASN A 89 19.79 -12.95 -13.16
CA ASN A 89 19.06 -12.61 -14.38
C ASN A 89 19.02 -11.10 -14.67
N LEU A 90 19.46 -10.28 -13.71
CA LEU A 90 19.53 -8.84 -13.90
C LEU A 90 20.74 -8.44 -14.73
N GLU A 91 20.63 -7.29 -15.40
CA GLU A 91 21.78 -6.64 -16.01
C GLU A 91 22.82 -6.25 -14.95
N TYR A 92 24.09 -6.16 -15.36
CA TYR A 92 25.19 -5.87 -14.44
C TYR A 92 24.99 -4.58 -13.63
N SER A 93 24.50 -3.53 -14.26
CA SER A 93 24.21 -2.25 -13.62
C SER A 93 23.16 -2.38 -12.51
N GLU A 94 22.12 -3.20 -12.73
CA GLU A 94 21.09 -3.48 -11.74
C GLU A 94 21.65 -4.35 -10.60
N GLN A 95 22.48 -5.33 -10.90
CA GLN A 95 23.12 -6.13 -9.84
C GLN A 95 24.02 -5.28 -8.94
N LEU A 96 24.77 -4.32 -9.50
CA LEU A 96 25.56 -3.37 -8.72
C LEU A 96 24.69 -2.45 -7.88
N TYR A 97 23.55 -2.02 -8.39
CA TYR A 97 22.59 -1.24 -7.63
C TYR A 97 22.08 -2.02 -6.42
N TRP A 98 21.60 -3.25 -6.63
CA TRP A 98 21.14 -4.12 -5.54
C TRP A 98 22.26 -4.41 -4.53
N LYS A 99 23.49 -4.63 -5.01
CA LYS A 99 24.65 -4.83 -4.14
C LYS A 99 24.87 -3.69 -3.15
N GLY A 100 24.61 -2.44 -3.57
CA GLY A 100 24.74 -1.28 -2.69
C GLY A 100 23.81 -1.30 -1.48
N TYR A 101 22.73 -2.06 -1.53
CA TYR A 101 21.76 -2.22 -0.44
C TYR A 101 21.82 -3.58 0.26
N ASN A 102 22.76 -4.45 -0.13
CA ASN A 102 22.89 -5.78 0.46
C ASN A 102 23.31 -5.70 1.93
N VAL A 103 22.67 -6.49 2.77
CA VAL A 103 22.91 -6.55 4.21
C VAL A 103 23.06 -8.00 4.68
N SER A 104 23.83 -8.17 5.75
CA SER A 104 23.87 -9.45 6.48
C SER A 104 22.52 -9.68 7.16
N PRO A 105 21.95 -10.89 7.08
CA PRO A 105 20.74 -11.21 7.83
C PRO A 105 21.00 -11.16 9.33
N GLU A 106 20.11 -10.52 10.07
CA GLU A 106 20.06 -10.56 11.52
C GLU A 106 19.24 -11.76 12.00
N LYS A 107 19.30 -12.04 13.31
CA LYS A 107 18.74 -13.27 13.89
C LYS A 107 17.23 -13.43 13.67
N ASP A 108 16.50 -12.33 13.58
CA ASP A 108 15.05 -12.24 13.41
C ASP A 108 14.61 -12.00 11.96
N MET A 109 15.58 -11.83 11.05
CA MET A 109 15.28 -11.73 9.62
C MET A 109 15.05 -13.13 9.01
N GLY A 110 14.01 -13.25 8.20
CA GLY A 110 13.66 -14.50 7.53
C GLY A 110 12.67 -14.29 6.39
N VAL A 111 12.47 -15.34 5.62
CA VAL A 111 11.48 -15.35 4.53
C VAL A 111 10.06 -15.25 5.12
N SER A 112 9.22 -14.38 4.56
CA SER A 112 7.84 -14.22 4.99
C SER A 112 7.03 -15.51 4.75
N LYS A 113 5.95 -15.67 5.50
CA LYS A 113 5.00 -16.75 5.26
C LYS A 113 4.44 -16.71 3.84
N THR A 114 4.18 -15.50 3.34
CA THR A 114 3.67 -15.24 1.99
C THR A 114 4.63 -15.76 0.93
N ALA A 115 5.90 -15.37 1.00
CA ALA A 115 6.91 -15.82 0.06
C ALA A 115 7.19 -17.32 0.19
N TYR A 116 7.26 -17.86 1.42
CA TYR A 116 7.42 -19.29 1.66
C TYR A 116 6.31 -20.10 0.99
N THR A 117 5.05 -19.69 1.20
CA THR A 117 3.89 -20.35 0.60
C THR A 117 3.94 -20.32 -0.93
N ARG A 118 4.34 -19.20 -1.51
CA ARG A 118 4.46 -19.06 -2.97
C ARG A 118 5.63 -19.82 -3.56
N TRP A 119 6.79 -19.74 -2.94
CA TRP A 119 8.02 -20.31 -3.49
C TRP A 119 8.14 -21.81 -3.26
N LYS A 120 7.64 -22.32 -2.14
CA LYS A 120 7.75 -23.72 -1.77
C LYS A 120 6.46 -24.51 -1.98
N GLU A 121 5.32 -23.95 -1.62
CA GLU A 121 4.03 -24.62 -1.67
C GLU A 121 3.28 -24.37 -2.98
N VAL A 122 3.75 -23.42 -3.80
CA VAL A 122 3.14 -22.99 -5.08
C VAL A 122 1.67 -22.58 -4.91
N ASN A 123 1.33 -22.05 -3.76
CA ASN A 123 -0.02 -21.60 -3.42
C ASN A 123 -0.16 -20.08 -3.46
N ILE A 124 -1.36 -19.61 -3.82
CA ILE A 124 -1.69 -18.18 -3.79
C ILE A 124 -2.04 -17.80 -2.36
N CYS A 125 -1.39 -16.76 -1.83
CA CYS A 125 -1.75 -16.15 -0.56
C CYS A 125 -1.61 -14.63 -0.62
N ASN A 126 -2.41 -13.95 0.21
CA ASN A 126 -2.33 -12.50 0.32
C ASN A 126 -1.13 -12.09 1.17
N PRO A 127 -0.47 -10.98 0.83
CA PRO A 127 0.58 -10.40 1.67
C PRO A 127 0.02 -9.95 3.02
N MET A 128 0.90 -9.85 4.00
CA MET A 128 0.55 -9.43 5.36
C MET A 128 0.97 -7.99 5.66
N PHE A 129 1.96 -7.46 4.93
CA PHE A 129 2.45 -6.11 5.15
C PHE A 129 1.37 -5.06 4.78
N PRO A 130 1.19 -3.99 5.56
CA PRO A 130 -0.02 -3.15 5.53
C PRO A 130 -0.41 -2.58 4.17
N ASP A 131 0.53 -2.02 3.40
CA ASP A 131 0.27 -1.45 2.08
C ASP A 131 -0.08 -2.50 1.02
N LEU A 132 0.64 -3.62 1.04
CA LEU A 132 0.41 -4.73 0.12
C LEU A 132 -0.94 -5.40 0.39
N TYR A 133 -1.24 -5.57 1.68
CA TYR A 133 -2.53 -6.11 2.12
C TYR A 133 -3.68 -5.16 1.79
N PHE A 134 -3.48 -3.85 2.00
CA PHE A 134 -4.46 -2.84 1.59
C PHE A 134 -4.75 -2.92 0.08
N LYS A 135 -3.73 -2.95 -0.76
CA LYS A 135 -3.91 -3.05 -2.23
C LYS A 135 -4.70 -4.29 -2.63
N SER A 136 -4.41 -5.43 -1.99
CA SER A 136 -5.16 -6.67 -2.21
C SER A 136 -6.63 -6.53 -1.80
N CYS A 137 -6.88 -6.02 -0.58
CA CYS A 137 -8.24 -5.78 -0.08
C CYS A 137 -9.00 -4.77 -0.94
N PHE A 138 -8.38 -3.66 -1.33
CA PHE A 138 -8.99 -2.61 -2.15
C PHE A 138 -9.44 -3.14 -3.52
N LYS A 139 -8.58 -3.91 -4.18
CA LYS A 139 -8.92 -4.54 -5.47
C LYS A 139 -10.08 -5.53 -5.35
N GLN A 140 -10.08 -6.36 -4.30
CA GLN A 140 -11.15 -7.34 -4.07
C GLN A 140 -12.47 -6.64 -3.70
N PHE A 141 -12.41 -5.63 -2.84
CA PHE A 141 -13.56 -4.85 -2.42
C PHE A 141 -14.24 -4.18 -3.62
N ASN A 142 -13.49 -3.48 -4.47
CA ASN A 142 -14.04 -2.81 -5.64
C ASN A 142 -14.77 -3.79 -6.57
N LYS A 143 -14.16 -4.95 -6.84
CA LYS A 143 -14.78 -5.97 -7.67
C LYS A 143 -16.09 -6.51 -7.05
N LYS A 144 -16.10 -6.77 -5.74
CA LYS A 144 -17.29 -7.25 -5.03
C LYS A 144 -18.38 -6.19 -5.01
N TRP A 145 -18.02 -4.93 -4.72
CA TRP A 145 -18.96 -3.81 -4.70
C TRP A 145 -19.64 -3.62 -6.06
N GLU A 146 -18.85 -3.54 -7.12
CA GLU A 146 -19.40 -3.36 -8.49
C GLU A 146 -20.29 -4.54 -8.91
N ASN A 147 -19.92 -5.77 -8.54
CA ASN A 147 -20.76 -6.93 -8.80
C ASN A 147 -22.10 -6.89 -8.03
N GLN A 148 -22.11 -6.35 -6.81
CA GLN A 148 -23.29 -6.28 -5.94
C GLN A 148 -24.22 -5.14 -6.34
N PHE A 149 -23.69 -3.95 -6.63
CA PHE A 149 -24.47 -2.73 -6.81
C PHE A 149 -24.56 -2.27 -8.26
N GLY A 150 -23.77 -2.84 -9.18
CA GLY A 150 -23.74 -2.44 -10.59
C GLY A 150 -23.02 -1.11 -10.87
N TRP A 151 -22.40 -0.51 -9.85
CA TRP A 151 -21.60 0.70 -9.97
C TRP A 151 -20.39 0.68 -9.01
N PRO A 152 -19.26 1.28 -9.39
CA PRO A 152 -18.07 1.33 -8.53
C PRO A 152 -18.23 2.38 -7.42
N LEU A 153 -17.90 2.03 -6.16
CA LEU A 153 -17.85 2.99 -5.06
C LEU A 153 -16.71 3.99 -5.25
N PHE A 154 -15.56 3.49 -5.68
CA PHE A 154 -14.37 4.28 -6.00
C PHE A 154 -14.18 4.31 -7.52
N LEU A 155 -14.26 5.50 -8.11
CA LEU A 155 -14.02 5.69 -9.54
C LEU A 155 -12.54 5.40 -9.87
N PRO A 156 -12.24 4.93 -11.10
CA PRO A 156 -10.88 4.86 -11.58
C PRO A 156 -10.18 6.22 -11.44
N LEU A 157 -8.89 6.19 -11.13
CA LEU A 157 -8.08 7.39 -11.12
C LEU A 157 -7.99 7.98 -12.53
N VAL A 158 -7.94 9.31 -12.62
CA VAL A 158 -7.67 10.01 -13.88
C VAL A 158 -6.25 9.71 -14.36
N GLU A 159 -5.99 9.89 -15.65
CA GLU A 159 -4.71 9.53 -16.29
C GLU A 159 -3.49 10.11 -15.55
N GLU A 160 -3.58 11.36 -15.13
CA GLU A 160 -2.49 12.03 -14.39
C GLU A 160 -2.20 11.39 -13.02
N ASP A 161 -3.19 10.75 -12.42
CA ASP A 161 -3.11 10.13 -11.09
C ASP A 161 -2.99 8.58 -11.14
N GLU A 162 -3.06 7.94 -12.31
CA GLU A 162 -3.02 6.46 -12.43
C GLU A 162 -1.77 5.85 -11.78
N HIS A 163 -0.65 6.54 -11.84
CA HIS A 163 0.61 6.10 -11.24
C HIS A 163 0.50 5.93 -9.72
N ARG A 164 -0.39 6.66 -9.04
CA ARG A 164 -0.52 6.70 -7.57
C ARG A 164 -0.85 5.34 -6.96
N TYR A 165 -1.68 4.55 -7.61
CA TYR A 165 -1.94 3.18 -7.14
C TYR A 165 -0.68 2.30 -7.20
N LYS A 166 0.12 2.46 -8.25
CA LYS A 166 1.36 1.69 -8.43
C LYS A 166 2.42 2.10 -7.41
N THR A 167 2.55 3.41 -7.16
CA THR A 167 3.56 3.99 -6.26
C THR A 167 3.15 4.03 -4.79
N LEU A 168 1.89 3.78 -4.45
CA LEU A 168 1.43 3.75 -3.07
C LEU A 168 2.15 2.62 -2.31
N HIS A 169 2.86 2.95 -1.22
CA HIS A 169 3.62 2.01 -0.40
C HIS A 169 3.84 2.55 1.01
N CYS A 170 4.21 1.69 1.98
CA CYS A 170 4.75 2.12 3.25
C CYS A 170 6.14 2.71 3.05
N LEU A 171 6.54 3.68 3.88
CA LEU A 171 7.86 4.28 3.78
C LEU A 171 8.95 3.22 3.91
N THR A 172 10.01 3.39 3.14
CA THR A 172 11.18 2.51 3.16
C THR A 172 12.14 2.83 4.31
N THR A 173 12.04 4.05 4.86
CA THR A 173 12.78 4.55 6.01
C THR A 173 11.83 5.04 7.10
N GLU A 174 12.31 5.12 8.35
CA GLU A 174 11.49 5.55 9.49
C GLU A 174 10.86 6.93 9.30
N ASN A 175 11.60 7.88 8.77
CA ASN A 175 11.14 9.25 8.54
C ASN A 175 11.59 9.73 7.16
N ASN A 176 10.63 10.05 6.31
CA ASN A 176 10.83 10.69 5.01
C ASN A 176 9.60 11.55 4.74
N HIS A 177 9.63 12.79 5.21
CA HIS A 177 8.49 13.69 5.19
C HIS A 177 7.91 13.91 3.78
N SER A 178 8.77 14.03 2.77
CA SER A 178 8.33 14.23 1.38
C SER A 178 7.58 13.02 0.84
N ASP A 179 8.09 11.82 1.13
CA ASP A 179 7.46 10.58 0.70
C ASP A 179 6.17 10.33 1.51
N PHE A 180 6.19 10.57 2.83
CA PHE A 180 4.99 10.51 3.67
C PHE A 180 3.85 11.35 3.10
N ASP A 181 4.12 12.63 2.75
CA ASP A 181 3.14 13.52 2.16
C ASP A 181 2.59 12.99 0.82
N GLU A 182 3.46 12.43 -0.02
CA GLU A 182 3.08 11.85 -1.30
C GLU A 182 2.23 10.58 -1.12
N GLN A 183 2.53 9.74 -0.12
CA GLN A 183 1.74 8.56 0.18
C GLN A 183 0.35 8.94 0.75
N ILE A 184 0.27 9.95 1.61
CA ILE A 184 -1.01 10.48 2.11
C ILE A 184 -1.84 11.09 0.97
N LEU A 185 -1.22 11.84 0.07
CA LEU A 185 -1.88 12.36 -1.13
C LEU A 185 -2.43 11.21 -1.99
N SER A 186 -1.61 10.20 -2.27
CA SER A 186 -1.97 9.04 -3.08
C SER A 186 -3.13 8.24 -2.45
N MET A 187 -3.07 8.01 -1.14
CA MET A 187 -4.16 7.37 -0.38
C MET A 187 -5.47 8.16 -0.48
N THR A 188 -5.39 9.49 -0.31
CA THR A 188 -6.56 10.37 -0.35
C THR A 188 -7.19 10.38 -1.75
N LYS A 189 -6.38 10.47 -2.78
CA LYS A 189 -6.84 10.39 -4.18
C LYS A 189 -7.54 9.07 -4.48
N LEU A 190 -6.96 7.97 -3.99
CA LEU A 190 -7.45 6.62 -4.26
C LEU A 190 -8.78 6.30 -3.54
N VAL A 191 -8.95 6.76 -2.29
CA VAL A 191 -10.08 6.33 -1.43
C VAL A 191 -11.11 7.45 -1.23
N ILE A 192 -10.70 8.72 -1.13
CA ILE A 192 -11.60 9.80 -0.76
C ILE A 192 -12.04 10.62 -1.99
N ASP A 193 -11.07 11.09 -2.78
CA ASP A 193 -11.37 11.92 -3.94
C ASP A 193 -12.03 11.10 -5.07
N SER A 194 -11.82 9.78 -5.08
CA SER A 194 -12.39 8.84 -6.05
C SER A 194 -13.81 8.39 -5.74
N PHE A 195 -14.44 8.82 -4.64
CA PHE A 195 -15.83 8.47 -4.38
C PHE A 195 -16.72 8.78 -5.58
N ASN A 196 -17.53 7.80 -5.98
CA ASN A 196 -18.55 7.98 -7.01
C ASN A 196 -19.71 8.83 -6.46
N GLN A 197 -19.42 10.13 -6.32
CA GLN A 197 -20.36 11.06 -5.68
C GLN A 197 -21.73 11.12 -6.37
N LYS A 198 -21.80 10.81 -7.67
CA LYS A 198 -23.07 10.80 -8.42
C LYS A 198 -23.94 9.62 -7.98
N CYS A 199 -23.39 8.41 -7.97
CA CYS A 199 -24.13 7.23 -7.53
C CYS A 199 -24.42 7.29 -6.03
N ILE A 200 -23.45 7.68 -5.20
CA ILE A 200 -23.68 7.89 -3.77
C ILE A 200 -24.85 8.86 -3.53
N GLN A 201 -24.89 9.98 -4.24
CA GLN A 201 -25.96 10.98 -4.10
C GLN A 201 -27.33 10.43 -4.48
N SER A 202 -27.42 9.57 -5.52
CA SER A 202 -28.69 8.98 -5.95
C SER A 202 -29.27 7.95 -4.99
N GLU A 203 -28.45 7.37 -4.13
CA GLU A 203 -28.86 6.38 -3.13
C GLU A 203 -29.21 6.99 -1.76
N ILE A 204 -29.08 8.32 -1.58
CA ILE A 204 -29.43 8.97 -0.32
C ILE A 204 -30.94 9.20 -0.23
N ASP A 205 -31.57 8.64 0.81
CA ASP A 205 -32.97 8.92 1.16
C ASP A 205 -33.04 10.07 2.18
N ASP A 206 -33.38 11.27 1.70
CA ASP A 206 -33.52 12.46 2.53
C ASP A 206 -34.69 12.34 3.55
N SER A 207 -35.60 11.38 3.39
CA SER A 207 -36.70 11.12 4.34
C SER A 207 -36.27 10.21 5.52
N ASN A 208 -35.09 9.62 5.46
CA ASN A 208 -34.54 8.83 6.55
C ASN A 208 -34.26 9.73 7.78
N PRO A 209 -34.76 9.41 8.99
CA PRO A 209 -34.60 10.27 10.17
C PRO A 209 -33.15 10.58 10.56
N ASP A 210 -32.22 9.62 10.35
CA ASP A 210 -30.80 9.82 10.66
C ASP A 210 -30.15 10.78 9.64
N VAL A 211 -30.54 10.67 8.38
CA VAL A 211 -30.11 11.61 7.31
C VAL A 211 -30.65 13.00 7.59
N GLU A 212 -31.95 13.12 7.92
CA GLU A 212 -32.58 14.40 8.25
C GLU A 212 -31.87 15.08 9.44
N SER A 213 -31.59 14.30 10.50
CA SER A 213 -30.85 14.79 11.67
C SER A 213 -29.43 15.27 11.29
N TYR A 214 -28.73 14.52 10.47
CA TYR A 214 -27.39 14.89 9.97
C TYR A 214 -27.41 16.17 9.13
N LEU A 215 -28.38 16.31 8.21
CA LEU A 215 -28.53 17.51 7.38
C LEU A 215 -28.82 18.74 8.22
N LYS A 216 -29.71 18.63 9.23
CA LYS A 216 -30.01 19.72 10.20
C LYS A 216 -28.76 20.17 10.94
N GLN A 217 -27.90 19.24 11.38
CA GLN A 217 -26.62 19.58 12.03
C GLN A 217 -25.67 20.37 11.12
N LYS A 218 -25.77 20.14 9.80
CA LYS A 218 -24.99 20.85 8.78
C LYS A 218 -25.64 22.14 8.29
N ASN A 219 -26.84 22.47 8.78
CA ASN A 219 -27.70 23.57 8.31
C ASN A 219 -28.11 23.42 6.83
N PHE A 220 -28.40 22.20 6.39
CA PHE A 220 -28.90 21.87 5.06
C PHE A 220 -30.31 21.33 5.13
N SER A 221 -31.09 21.53 4.05
CA SER A 221 -32.45 21.03 3.90
C SER A 221 -32.52 19.76 3.07
N SER A 222 -31.52 19.50 2.23
CA SER A 222 -31.44 18.33 1.37
C SER A 222 -29.99 17.87 1.19
N SER A 223 -29.82 16.58 0.94
CA SER A 223 -28.52 15.97 0.65
C SER A 223 -27.84 16.54 -0.61
N THR A 224 -28.63 17.14 -1.53
CA THR A 224 -28.12 17.81 -2.73
C THR A 224 -27.28 19.06 -2.42
N GLU A 225 -27.40 19.62 -1.23
CA GLU A 225 -26.61 20.75 -0.76
C GLU A 225 -25.21 20.32 -0.26
N LEU A 226 -25.00 19.02 0.01
CA LEU A 226 -23.71 18.47 0.42
C LEU A 226 -22.70 18.57 -0.75
N LYS A 227 -21.60 19.25 -0.53
CA LYS A 227 -20.53 19.44 -1.55
C LYS A 227 -19.37 18.46 -1.39
N ALA A 228 -19.02 18.13 -0.15
CA ALA A 228 -17.87 17.26 0.14
C ALA A 228 -18.23 15.78 -0.06
N GLY A 229 -17.38 15.04 -0.75
CA GLY A 229 -17.58 13.61 -1.00
C GLY A 229 -17.74 12.78 0.28
N ILE A 230 -16.99 13.10 1.35
CA ILE A 230 -17.12 12.42 2.65
C ILE A 230 -18.48 12.72 3.31
N ASP A 231 -19.01 13.93 3.16
CA ASP A 231 -20.31 14.28 3.72
C ASP A 231 -21.45 13.54 2.99
N LYS A 232 -21.37 13.42 1.66
CA LYS A 232 -22.29 12.59 0.89
C LYS A 232 -22.18 11.12 1.27
N PHE A 233 -20.97 10.62 1.41
CA PHE A 233 -20.73 9.25 1.83
C PHE A 233 -21.28 8.97 3.22
N GLN A 234 -21.14 9.90 4.18
CA GLN A 234 -21.77 9.78 5.50
C GLN A 234 -23.29 9.75 5.43
N ALA A 235 -23.90 10.64 4.64
CA ALA A 235 -25.36 10.66 4.47
C ALA A 235 -25.86 9.35 3.82
N PHE A 236 -25.13 8.81 2.84
CA PHE A 236 -25.41 7.51 2.23
C PHE A 236 -25.36 6.38 3.25
N LEU A 237 -24.31 6.32 4.08
CA LEU A 237 -24.20 5.29 5.12
C LEU A 237 -25.36 5.35 6.11
N LEU A 238 -25.77 6.55 6.53
CA LEU A 238 -26.93 6.76 7.41
C LEU A 238 -28.23 6.33 6.72
N SER A 239 -28.40 6.63 5.44
CA SER A 239 -29.55 6.22 4.62
C SER A 239 -29.69 4.70 4.59
N GLU A 240 -28.58 3.97 4.52
CA GLU A 240 -28.54 2.51 4.57
C GLU A 240 -28.60 1.92 5.99
N GLY A 241 -28.77 2.76 7.03
CA GLY A 241 -28.81 2.34 8.43
C GLY A 241 -27.45 2.03 9.06
N MET A 242 -26.36 2.46 8.41
CA MET A 242 -25.00 2.28 8.91
C MET A 242 -24.49 3.54 9.60
N ASN A 243 -24.45 3.53 10.93
CA ASN A 243 -23.90 4.63 11.73
C ASN A 243 -22.47 4.30 12.18
N CYS A 244 -21.47 4.88 11.50
CA CYS A 244 -20.03 4.64 11.75
C CYS A 244 -19.25 5.96 11.88
N PRO A 245 -19.48 6.76 12.93
CA PRO A 245 -18.86 8.07 13.09
C PRO A 245 -17.32 8.00 13.15
N ASP A 246 -16.74 7.01 13.80
CA ASP A 246 -15.29 6.85 13.92
C ASP A 246 -14.61 6.60 12.56
N MET A 247 -15.25 5.82 11.68
CA MET A 247 -14.76 5.58 10.33
C MET A 247 -14.77 6.86 9.49
N VAL A 248 -15.86 7.61 9.58
CA VAL A 248 -16.01 8.88 8.84
C VAL A 248 -15.04 9.94 9.39
N ASP A 249 -14.87 10.02 10.70
CA ASP A 249 -13.88 10.93 11.32
C ASP A 249 -12.46 10.59 10.89
N PHE A 250 -12.11 9.31 10.88
CA PHE A 250 -10.81 8.86 10.36
C PHE A 250 -10.57 9.32 8.91
N LEU A 251 -11.52 9.13 8.00
CA LEU A 251 -11.40 9.59 6.60
C LEU A 251 -11.22 11.12 6.53
N ARG A 252 -11.95 11.89 7.34
CA ARG A 252 -11.78 13.34 7.43
C ARG A 252 -10.40 13.74 7.96
N LYS A 253 -9.86 13.02 8.93
CA LYS A 253 -8.51 13.27 9.47
C LYS A 253 -7.43 12.99 8.41
N VAL A 254 -7.55 11.91 7.66
CA VAL A 254 -6.62 11.61 6.54
C VAL A 254 -6.70 12.70 5.46
N GLN A 255 -7.90 13.13 5.08
CA GLN A 255 -8.08 14.26 4.14
C GLN A 255 -7.48 15.56 4.68
N SER A 256 -7.63 15.82 5.97
CA SER A 256 -7.08 17.00 6.63
C SER A 256 -5.55 16.91 6.72
N LEU A 257 -4.98 15.74 6.96
CA LEU A 257 -3.54 15.52 6.97
C LEU A 257 -2.94 15.90 5.62
N ARG A 258 -3.50 15.42 4.50
CA ARG A 258 -3.12 15.84 3.14
C ARG A 258 -3.14 17.37 2.97
N SER A 259 -4.22 18.02 3.41
CA SER A 259 -4.41 19.45 3.21
C SER A 259 -3.44 20.30 4.02
N ASN A 260 -2.90 19.78 5.12
CA ASN A 260 -1.98 20.47 5.99
C ASN A 260 -0.51 20.19 5.64
N SER A 261 -0.18 19.05 5.07
CA SER A 261 1.16 18.72 4.58
C SER A 261 1.61 19.69 3.48
N VAL A 262 0.73 20.02 2.55
CA VAL A 262 0.97 21.04 1.51
C VAL A 262 0.99 22.46 2.09
N ALA A 263 0.42 22.69 3.27
CA ALA A 263 0.23 24.03 3.86
C ALA A 263 1.31 24.45 4.87
N HIS A 264 2.38 23.68 5.09
CA HIS A 264 3.51 24.04 5.98
C HIS A 264 4.12 25.45 5.72
N ARG A 265 3.72 26.11 4.63
CA ARG A 265 4.17 27.44 4.26
C ARG A 265 3.27 28.59 4.71
N LYS A 266 2.10 28.35 5.38
CA LYS A 266 1.17 29.42 5.81
C LYS A 266 0.80 29.31 7.29
N SER A 267 1.20 30.29 8.06
CA SER A 267 1.26 30.38 9.53
C SER A 267 -0.05 30.31 10.34
N ASN A 268 -1.23 30.22 9.74
CA ASN A 268 -2.50 30.38 10.46
C ASN A 268 -3.21 29.06 10.86
N LYS A 269 -2.65 27.88 10.54
CA LYS A 269 -3.27 26.56 10.79
C LYS A 269 -2.60 25.73 11.88
N ARG A 270 -1.77 26.34 12.76
CA ARG A 270 -1.01 25.60 13.81
C ARG A 270 -1.91 24.78 14.78
N LYS A 271 -3.10 25.27 15.12
CA LYS A 271 -3.99 24.56 16.04
C LYS A 271 -4.62 23.30 15.42
N ASP A 272 -4.98 23.36 14.13
CA ASP A 272 -5.58 22.20 13.47
C ASP A 272 -4.51 21.13 13.17
N LEU A 273 -3.30 21.57 12.87
CA LEU A 273 -2.15 20.68 12.70
C LEU A 273 -1.82 19.95 14.02
N ALA A 274 -1.80 20.66 15.17
CA ALA A 274 -1.55 20.05 16.47
C ALA A 274 -2.56 18.92 16.80
N LYS A 275 -3.85 19.12 16.49
CA LYS A 275 -4.88 18.07 16.66
C LYS A 275 -4.66 16.85 15.77
N LEU A 276 -4.13 17.05 14.55
CA LEU A 276 -3.80 15.95 13.65
C LEU A 276 -2.57 15.18 14.15
N TYR A 277 -1.54 15.89 14.66
CA TYR A 277 -0.38 15.27 15.27
C TYR A 277 -0.78 14.40 16.49
N GLU A 278 -1.64 14.94 17.37
CA GLU A 278 -2.19 14.18 18.50
C GLU A 278 -3.00 12.96 18.03
N TYR A 279 -3.89 13.12 17.04
CA TYR A 279 -4.74 12.03 16.56
C TYR A 279 -3.93 10.89 15.93
N PHE A 280 -2.94 11.21 15.08
CA PHE A 280 -2.08 10.24 14.44
C PHE A 280 -0.85 9.89 15.28
N LYS A 281 -0.65 10.56 16.44
CA LYS A 281 0.52 10.39 17.33
C LYS A 281 1.86 10.59 16.62
N LEU A 282 1.92 11.60 15.75
CA LEU A 282 3.12 11.94 14.97
C LEU A 282 4.30 12.41 15.83
N ASP A 283 4.06 12.79 17.10
CA ASP A 283 5.11 13.13 18.06
C ASP A 283 5.62 11.89 18.84
N GLU A 284 4.91 10.75 18.76
CA GLU A 284 5.24 9.51 19.50
C GLU A 284 5.83 8.43 18.58
N PHE A 285 5.39 8.38 17.32
CA PHE A 285 5.73 7.35 16.35
C PHE A 285 6.43 7.95 15.12
N SER A 286 7.24 7.13 14.45
CA SER A 286 7.84 7.52 13.16
C SER A 286 6.75 7.68 12.08
N GLU A 287 7.06 8.47 11.04
CA GLU A 287 6.17 8.62 9.88
C GLU A 287 5.86 7.28 9.21
N GLN A 288 6.81 6.36 9.17
CA GLN A 288 6.61 4.99 8.69
C GLN A 288 5.55 4.25 9.50
N GLN A 289 5.64 4.27 10.83
CA GLN A 289 4.68 3.61 11.72
C GLN A 289 3.28 4.21 11.62
N VAL A 290 3.20 5.54 11.51
CA VAL A 290 1.92 6.24 11.32
C VAL A 290 1.28 5.87 10.00
N LEU A 291 2.05 5.82 8.91
CA LEU A 291 1.53 5.43 7.60
C LEU A 291 1.06 3.97 7.58
N GLU A 292 1.79 3.07 8.22
CA GLU A 292 1.37 1.66 8.39
C GLU A 292 0.02 1.56 9.14
N ASP A 293 -0.16 2.34 10.22
CA ASP A 293 -1.43 2.38 10.97
C ASP A 293 -2.58 2.93 10.11
N ILE A 294 -2.31 3.93 9.27
CA ILE A 294 -3.29 4.45 8.31
C ILE A 294 -3.71 3.34 7.32
N PHE A 295 -2.77 2.58 6.76
CA PHE A 295 -3.11 1.45 5.90
C PHE A 295 -3.97 0.40 6.62
N VAL A 296 -3.61 0.04 7.85
CA VAL A 296 -4.39 -0.91 8.67
C VAL A 296 -5.81 -0.40 8.91
N LYS A 297 -5.98 0.87 9.23
CA LYS A 297 -7.30 1.50 9.42
C LYS A 297 -8.10 1.57 8.12
N MET A 298 -7.45 1.81 6.98
CA MET A 298 -8.11 1.75 5.67
C MET A 298 -8.61 0.33 5.34
N VAL A 299 -7.79 -0.69 5.60
CA VAL A 299 -8.24 -2.09 5.47
C VAL A 299 -9.45 -2.37 6.36
N ARG A 300 -9.42 -1.90 7.61
CA ARG A 300 -10.56 -2.04 8.54
C ARG A 300 -11.81 -1.36 7.98
N THR A 301 -11.68 -0.16 7.43
CA THR A 301 -12.76 0.57 6.75
C THR A 301 -13.37 -0.27 5.63
N LEU A 302 -12.57 -0.78 4.70
CA LEU A 302 -13.04 -1.63 3.60
C LEU A 302 -13.75 -2.88 4.10
N LYS A 303 -13.18 -3.57 5.08
CA LYS A 303 -13.79 -4.78 5.67
C LYS A 303 -15.09 -4.50 6.41
N THR A 304 -15.20 -3.35 7.06
CA THR A 304 -16.41 -2.94 7.75
C THR A 304 -17.54 -2.68 6.74
N LEU A 305 -17.23 -1.99 5.64
CA LEU A 305 -18.16 -1.79 4.53
C LEU A 305 -18.54 -3.13 3.86
N GLU A 306 -17.56 -3.98 3.59
CA GLU A 306 -17.79 -5.30 3.00
C GLU A 306 -18.74 -6.15 3.86
N LYS A 307 -18.50 -6.19 5.17
CA LYS A 307 -19.33 -6.96 6.10
C LYS A 307 -20.77 -6.46 6.16
N PHE A 308 -20.98 -5.14 6.06
CA PHE A 308 -22.30 -4.55 6.14
C PHE A 308 -23.06 -4.69 4.81
N PHE A 309 -22.45 -4.27 3.71
CA PHE A 309 -23.13 -4.19 2.41
C PHE A 309 -23.07 -5.49 1.59
N MET A 310 -22.10 -6.36 1.86
CA MET A 310 -21.86 -7.61 1.12
C MET A 310 -21.68 -8.77 2.10
N PRO A 311 -22.67 -9.02 2.99
CA PRO A 311 -22.56 -10.14 3.92
C PRO A 311 -22.40 -11.43 3.11
N GLN A 312 -21.43 -12.26 3.50
CA GLN A 312 -21.33 -13.62 2.92
C GLN A 312 -22.63 -14.33 3.25
N THR A 313 -23.37 -14.73 2.23
CA THR A 313 -24.40 -15.74 2.39
C THR A 313 -23.65 -16.97 2.90
N SER A 314 -23.91 -17.36 4.16
CA SER A 314 -23.50 -18.66 4.65
C SER A 314 -24.09 -19.69 3.68
N ASP A 315 -23.25 -20.25 2.82
CA ASP A 315 -23.60 -21.45 2.10
C ASP A 315 -23.92 -22.51 3.15
N ASN A 316 -25.22 -22.65 3.44
CA ASN A 316 -25.78 -23.84 4.01
C ASN A 316 -25.65 -24.91 2.92
N ASN A 317 -24.50 -25.55 2.87
CA ASN A 317 -24.39 -26.86 2.24
C ASN A 317 -24.21 -27.89 3.35
N GLU A 318 -25.31 -28.53 3.62
CA GLU A 318 -25.39 -29.82 4.27
C GLU A 318 -24.50 -30.88 3.57
#